data_fbd823c7f07d0aa276668a2289eabbd9
#
_entry.id   fbd823c7f07d0aa276668a2289eabbd9
#
_cell.length_a   1.000
_cell.length_b   1.000
_cell.length_c   1.000
_cell.angle_alpha   90.00
_cell.angle_beta   90.00
_cell.angle_gamma   90.00
#
_symmetry.space_group_name_H-M   'P 1'
#
loop_
_entity.id
_entity.type
_entity.pdbx_description
1 polymer ?
#
loop_
_entity_poly.entity_id
_entity_poly.type
_entity_poly.pdbx_seq_one_letter_code
_entity_poly.pdbx_strand_id
1 'polypeptide(L)'
;MATAQTADSVSSQMPLPSLGQASTPDPYHELETKYIFGFTEGADIGAEGEKSIEFETTTASGLRGGTYAALEQEVEFESVPTQNFGYELSAHGLGFSVNDVPGMPDAHGANFSGLSAEFRYLVIGRGPGSPFGLTLVAEPEWARIDDGGQPITDFNMTLRGILDTELIPNRLYAATNIFYTPDYARSPGESWAWSAEYGVSGAMAYRFMPKLTMGAEIEYDAAYDGAGIQSFQGQALYLGPTFHYQFNGHVMLAAAWSSQIAGHASGENFGLDLTNFPHQQGNMKFEVEF
;
A
#
# COMPACT_ATOMS: atom_id res chain seq x y z
N MET A 1 22.88 76.29 53.63
CA MET A 1 22.53 74.96 54.07
C MET A 1 22.08 74.17 52.84
N ALA A 2 22.95 73.36 52.30
CA ALA A 2 22.65 72.49 51.14
C ALA A 2 22.65 71.06 51.60
N THR A 3 21.55 70.38 51.47
CA THR A 3 21.39 68.96 51.76
C THR A 3 21.72 68.16 50.52
N ALA A 4 22.73 67.31 50.61
CA ALA A 4 23.07 66.36 49.55
C ALA A 4 22.10 65.17 49.57
N GLN A 5 21.54 64.86 48.41
CA GLN A 5 20.75 63.67 48.15
C GLN A 5 21.69 62.60 47.57
N THR A 6 21.81 61.50 48.27
CA THR A 6 22.53 60.30 47.82
C THR A 6 21.61 59.54 46.85
N ALA A 7 22.11 59.30 45.61
CA ALA A 7 21.45 58.45 44.62
C ALA A 7 21.80 56.96 44.88
N ASP A 8 20.81 56.17 45.22
CA ASP A 8 20.91 54.73 45.27
C ASP A 8 20.91 54.15 43.83
N SER A 9 22.03 53.57 43.42
CA SER A 9 22.15 52.83 42.18
C SER A 9 21.52 51.44 42.33
N VAL A 10 20.30 51.28 41.85
CA VAL A 10 19.67 49.96 41.71
C VAL A 10 20.31 49.26 40.48
N SER A 11 21.18 48.31 40.73
CA SER A 11 21.71 47.38 39.73
C SER A 11 20.61 46.40 39.34
N SER A 12 19.94 46.65 38.21
CA SER A 12 19.03 45.68 37.60
C SER A 12 19.85 44.58 36.88
N GLN A 13 20.07 43.46 37.56
CA GLN A 13 20.53 42.27 36.86
C GLN A 13 19.41 41.75 35.96
N MET A 14 19.60 41.86 34.63
CA MET A 14 18.78 41.13 33.66
C MET A 14 18.98 39.65 33.92
N PRO A 15 17.89 38.86 34.02
CA PRO A 15 18.01 37.39 34.05
C PRO A 15 18.59 36.92 32.69
N LEU A 16 19.67 36.18 32.75
CA LEU A 16 20.23 35.49 31.60
C LEU A 16 19.14 34.60 31.02
N PRO A 17 18.94 34.57 29.65
CA PRO A 17 18.04 33.63 29.04
C PRO A 17 18.49 32.21 29.41
N SER A 18 17.58 31.45 30.01
CA SER A 18 17.79 30.02 30.23
C SER A 18 18.09 29.39 28.86
N LEU A 19 19.30 28.83 28.72
CA LEU A 19 19.60 27.95 27.59
C LEU A 19 18.53 26.86 27.62
N GLY A 20 17.58 26.91 26.69
CA GLY A 20 16.56 25.89 26.52
C GLY A 20 17.28 24.54 26.43
N GLN A 21 16.93 23.63 27.31
CA GLN A 21 17.35 22.24 27.15
C GLN A 21 16.92 21.83 25.76
N ALA A 22 17.89 21.48 24.92
CA ALA A 22 17.59 20.84 23.64
C ALA A 22 16.72 19.63 23.98
N SER A 23 15.43 19.68 23.64
CA SER A 23 14.58 18.52 23.77
C SER A 23 15.22 17.42 22.95
N THR A 24 15.53 16.29 23.55
CA THR A 24 15.89 15.08 22.77
C THR A 24 14.78 14.88 21.76
N PRO A 25 15.12 14.75 20.45
CA PRO A 25 14.12 14.51 19.43
C PRO A 25 13.23 13.34 19.86
N ASP A 26 11.91 13.48 19.71
CA ASP A 26 10.99 12.39 19.97
C ASP A 26 11.35 11.23 19.02
N PRO A 27 11.77 10.05 19.51
CA PRO A 27 12.13 8.93 18.64
C PRO A 27 10.94 8.35 17.87
N TYR A 28 9.73 8.81 18.16
CA TYR A 28 8.49 8.44 17.47
C TYR A 28 8.02 9.48 16.44
N HIS A 29 8.82 10.53 16.22
CA HIS A 29 8.54 11.54 15.23
C HIS A 29 8.81 11.00 13.82
N GLU A 30 8.10 11.51 12.82
CA GLU A 30 8.34 11.24 11.39
C GLU A 30 8.26 9.75 11.00
N LEU A 31 7.09 9.15 11.09
CA LEU A 31 6.80 7.86 10.45
C LEU A 31 6.01 8.12 9.17
N GLU A 32 6.57 7.75 8.05
CA GLU A 32 5.85 7.67 6.79
C GLU A 32 4.82 6.56 6.85
N THR A 33 3.60 6.84 6.39
CA THR A 33 2.49 5.88 6.52
C THR A 33 2.26 5.02 5.28
N LYS A 34 2.90 5.32 4.16
CA LYS A 34 2.67 4.65 2.89
C LYS A 34 2.61 3.12 3.05
N TYR A 35 3.57 2.51 3.72
CA TYR A 35 3.73 1.04 3.79
C TYR A 35 3.51 0.40 5.17
N ILE A 36 2.94 1.11 6.15
CA ILE A 36 2.79 0.54 7.50
C ILE A 36 1.56 -0.35 7.68
N PHE A 37 0.69 -0.45 6.70
CA PHE A 37 -0.63 -1.09 6.80
C PHE A 37 -0.80 -2.41 6.03
N GLY A 38 0.20 -2.87 5.29
CA GLY A 38 0.13 -4.09 4.48
C GLY A 38 -0.30 -3.84 3.04
N PHE A 39 -1.37 -4.49 2.57
CA PHE A 39 -1.99 -4.23 1.27
C PHE A 39 -2.74 -2.89 1.25
N THR A 40 -3.28 -2.48 2.40
CA THR A 40 -3.81 -1.13 2.60
C THR A 40 -2.64 -0.15 2.63
N GLU A 41 -2.73 0.96 1.93
CA GLU A 41 -1.71 1.99 1.88
C GLU A 41 -2.09 3.22 2.71
N GLY A 42 -1.08 3.95 3.19
CA GLY A 42 -1.23 5.27 3.79
C GLY A 42 -1.16 6.40 2.76
N ALA A 43 -1.60 7.57 3.15
CA ALA A 43 -1.71 8.72 2.25
C ALA A 43 -0.39 9.47 2.02
N ASP A 44 0.68 9.16 2.75
CA ASP A 44 1.99 9.79 2.53
C ASP A 44 2.56 9.39 1.17
N ILE A 45 3.36 10.28 0.57
CA ILE A 45 3.97 10.10 -0.75
C ILE A 45 5.50 10.32 -0.73
N GLY A 46 6.10 10.40 0.47
CA GLY A 46 7.50 10.75 0.66
C GLY A 46 7.79 12.26 0.64
N ALA A 47 9.05 12.64 0.77
CA ALA A 47 9.51 14.02 0.79
C ALA A 47 9.89 14.50 -0.62
N GLU A 48 9.71 15.81 -0.90
CA GLU A 48 10.14 16.41 -2.17
C GLU A 48 11.64 16.19 -2.42
N GLY A 49 11.95 15.62 -3.57
CA GLY A 49 13.31 15.27 -4.01
C GLY A 49 13.74 13.84 -3.66
N GLU A 50 12.95 13.13 -2.88
CA GLU A 50 13.18 11.74 -2.50
C GLU A 50 13.14 10.80 -3.71
N LYS A 51 13.95 9.77 -3.63
CA LYS A 51 13.99 8.67 -4.59
C LYS A 51 14.27 7.38 -3.87
N SER A 52 13.62 6.31 -4.29
CA SER A 52 13.84 4.99 -3.75
C SER A 52 13.88 3.90 -4.82
N ILE A 53 14.39 2.76 -4.45
CA ILE A 53 14.21 1.50 -5.15
C ILE A 53 13.51 0.56 -4.18
N GLU A 54 12.42 -0.03 -4.65
CA GLU A 54 11.66 -1.02 -3.92
C GLU A 54 11.73 -2.39 -4.60
N PHE A 55 11.74 -3.42 -3.79
CA PHE A 55 11.55 -4.81 -4.17
C PHE A 55 10.30 -5.31 -3.49
N GLU A 56 9.24 -5.52 -4.26
CA GLU A 56 8.01 -6.08 -3.75
C GLU A 56 7.87 -7.54 -4.17
N THR A 57 7.44 -8.38 -3.24
CA THR A 57 7.10 -9.77 -3.47
C THR A 57 5.66 -10.01 -3.03
N THR A 58 4.78 -10.28 -3.99
CA THR A 58 3.39 -10.67 -3.73
C THR A 58 3.22 -12.17 -3.97
N THR A 59 2.48 -12.82 -3.10
CA THR A 59 2.17 -14.25 -3.21
C THR A 59 0.68 -14.49 -3.14
N ALA A 60 0.20 -15.44 -3.96
CA ALA A 60 -1.19 -15.89 -3.97
C ALA A 60 -1.24 -17.40 -4.00
N SER A 61 -2.18 -18.03 -3.26
CA SER A 61 -2.32 -19.47 -3.29
C SER A 61 -3.72 -19.96 -2.88
N GLY A 62 -4.07 -21.16 -3.36
CA GLY A 62 -5.26 -21.86 -2.94
C GLY A 62 -6.51 -21.47 -3.74
N LEU A 63 -6.51 -21.73 -5.04
CA LEU A 63 -7.73 -21.74 -5.85
C LEU A 63 -8.45 -23.09 -5.71
N ARG A 64 -9.72 -23.12 -6.13
CA ARG A 64 -10.60 -24.27 -5.98
C ARG A 64 -10.22 -25.43 -6.89
N GLY A 65 -10.26 -26.63 -6.38
CA GLY A 65 -10.25 -27.90 -7.11
C GLY A 65 -8.88 -28.47 -7.40
N GLY A 66 -7.80 -27.69 -7.34
CA GLY A 66 -6.45 -28.14 -7.64
C GLY A 66 -5.42 -27.54 -6.71
N THR A 67 -4.20 -27.40 -7.22
CA THR A 67 -3.12 -26.67 -6.53
C THR A 67 -2.75 -25.45 -7.35
N TYR A 68 -2.85 -24.28 -6.74
CA TYR A 68 -2.45 -22.99 -7.31
C TYR A 68 -1.50 -22.27 -6.37
N ALA A 69 -0.40 -21.78 -6.94
CA ALA A 69 0.50 -20.85 -6.27
C ALA A 69 1.11 -19.88 -7.31
N ALA A 70 1.09 -18.62 -7.00
CA ALA A 70 1.75 -17.56 -7.75
C ALA A 70 2.67 -16.76 -6.81
N LEU A 71 3.78 -16.29 -7.35
CA LEU A 71 4.71 -15.37 -6.71
C LEU A 71 5.08 -14.31 -7.75
N GLU A 72 4.65 -13.09 -7.52
CA GLU A 72 5.09 -11.95 -8.30
C GLU A 72 6.25 -11.26 -7.59
N GLN A 73 7.25 -10.89 -8.39
CA GLN A 73 8.37 -10.08 -7.96
C GLN A 73 8.38 -8.79 -8.77
N GLU A 74 8.27 -7.69 -8.09
CA GLU A 74 8.34 -6.36 -8.66
C GLU A 74 9.64 -5.67 -8.27
N VAL A 75 10.20 -4.91 -9.22
CA VAL A 75 11.29 -3.98 -8.98
C VAL A 75 10.81 -2.62 -9.42
N GLU A 76 10.81 -1.70 -8.50
CA GLU A 76 10.23 -0.38 -8.65
C GLU A 76 11.27 0.71 -8.43
N PHE A 77 11.15 1.77 -9.20
CA PHE A 77 11.84 3.05 -8.99
C PHE A 77 10.81 4.12 -8.69
N GLU A 78 10.89 4.70 -7.51
CA GLU A 78 10.06 5.81 -7.06
C GLU A 78 10.80 7.14 -7.12
N SER A 79 10.04 8.22 -7.36
CA SER A 79 10.53 9.60 -7.24
C SER A 79 9.40 10.55 -6.86
N VAL A 80 9.72 11.49 -5.97
CA VAL A 80 8.81 12.55 -5.48
C VAL A 80 9.31 13.92 -5.97
N PRO A 81 9.01 14.33 -7.21
CA PRO A 81 9.53 15.59 -7.77
C PRO A 81 8.93 16.85 -7.14
N THR A 82 7.79 16.76 -6.46
CA THR A 82 7.16 17.88 -5.75
C THR A 82 6.47 17.42 -4.48
N GLN A 83 6.18 18.32 -3.55
CA GLN A 83 5.50 18.02 -2.27
C GLN A 83 4.15 17.31 -2.40
N ASN A 84 3.51 17.35 -3.58
CA ASN A 84 2.17 16.80 -3.77
C ASN A 84 2.10 15.73 -4.85
N PHE A 85 3.20 15.39 -5.50
CA PHE A 85 3.21 14.44 -6.60
C PHE A 85 4.41 13.53 -6.54
N GLY A 86 4.14 12.22 -6.55
CA GLY A 86 5.09 11.13 -6.71
C GLY A 86 4.74 10.27 -7.92
N TYR A 87 5.72 9.55 -8.44
CA TYR A 87 5.50 8.52 -9.45
C TYR A 87 6.43 7.34 -9.22
N GLU A 88 5.98 6.17 -9.64
CA GLU A 88 6.68 4.90 -9.57
C GLU A 88 6.73 4.26 -10.96
N LEU A 89 7.80 3.55 -11.26
CA LEU A 89 7.97 2.83 -12.53
C LEU A 89 8.43 1.42 -12.20
N SER A 90 7.66 0.43 -12.63
CA SER A 90 7.83 -0.94 -12.19
C SER A 90 8.02 -1.94 -13.32
N ALA A 91 8.75 -2.99 -13.01
CA ALA A 91 8.92 -4.17 -13.87
C ALA A 91 8.60 -5.43 -13.07
N HIS A 92 7.72 -6.27 -13.63
CA HIS A 92 7.13 -7.42 -12.98
C HIS A 92 7.62 -8.74 -13.54
N GLY A 93 7.84 -9.70 -12.65
CA GLY A 93 8.13 -11.09 -13.00
C GLY A 93 7.26 -12.02 -12.18
N LEU A 94 6.62 -12.98 -12.83
CA LEU A 94 5.69 -13.93 -12.23
C LEU A 94 6.23 -15.35 -12.25
N GLY A 95 6.33 -15.96 -11.07
CA GLY A 95 6.51 -17.39 -10.88
C GLY A 95 5.16 -18.04 -10.59
N PHE A 96 4.84 -19.13 -11.27
CA PHE A 96 3.53 -19.77 -11.17
C PHE A 96 3.61 -21.30 -11.14
N SER A 97 2.65 -21.91 -10.46
CA SER A 97 2.44 -23.37 -10.43
C SER A 97 0.95 -23.66 -10.35
N VAL A 98 0.41 -24.24 -11.41
CA VAL A 98 -1.01 -24.58 -11.57
C VAL A 98 -1.11 -26.07 -11.88
N ASN A 99 -1.91 -26.84 -11.11
CA ASN A 99 -2.19 -28.25 -11.36
C ASN A 99 -3.65 -28.54 -11.02
N ASP A 100 -4.38 -29.13 -11.95
CA ASP A 100 -5.78 -29.56 -11.80
C ASP A 100 -6.74 -28.45 -11.34
N VAL A 101 -6.46 -27.19 -11.61
CA VAL A 101 -7.36 -26.06 -11.30
C VAL A 101 -8.39 -25.91 -12.42
N PRO A 102 -9.69 -25.95 -12.11
CA PRO A 102 -10.73 -25.81 -13.12
C PRO A 102 -10.62 -24.48 -13.90
N GLY A 103 -10.61 -24.58 -15.24
CA GLY A 103 -10.52 -23.42 -16.11
C GLY A 103 -9.09 -22.92 -16.39
N MET A 104 -8.08 -23.45 -15.73
CA MET A 104 -6.67 -23.10 -15.94
C MET A 104 -5.90 -24.33 -16.47
N PRO A 105 -5.09 -24.17 -17.54
CA PRO A 105 -4.19 -25.23 -17.97
C PRO A 105 -3.11 -25.51 -16.91
N ASP A 106 -2.73 -26.79 -16.77
CA ASP A 106 -1.57 -27.16 -15.94
C ASP A 106 -0.31 -26.47 -16.48
N ALA A 107 0.37 -25.73 -15.61
CA ALA A 107 1.55 -24.96 -15.98
C ALA A 107 2.43 -24.69 -14.76
N HIS A 108 3.74 -24.57 -15.00
CA HIS A 108 4.70 -24.13 -14.00
C HIS A 108 5.85 -23.39 -14.69
N GLY A 109 6.35 -22.36 -14.04
CA GLY A 109 7.45 -21.59 -14.60
C GLY A 109 7.66 -20.25 -13.91
N ALA A 110 8.52 -19.45 -14.50
CA ALA A 110 8.71 -18.03 -14.14
C ALA A 110 9.03 -17.24 -15.40
N ASN A 111 8.37 -16.12 -15.58
CA ASN A 111 8.53 -15.24 -16.74
C ASN A 111 8.42 -13.77 -16.34
N PHE A 112 8.95 -12.91 -17.17
CA PHE A 112 8.61 -11.49 -17.12
C PHE A 112 7.12 -11.36 -17.44
N SER A 113 6.35 -10.70 -16.52
CA SER A 113 4.90 -10.58 -16.62
C SER A 113 4.45 -9.26 -17.20
N GLY A 114 5.06 -8.12 -16.84
CA GLY A 114 4.55 -6.83 -17.25
C GLY A 114 5.36 -5.63 -16.80
N LEU A 115 4.80 -4.45 -17.07
CA LEU A 115 5.30 -3.14 -16.66
C LEU A 115 4.14 -2.32 -16.14
N SER A 116 4.37 -1.52 -15.09
CA SER A 116 3.42 -0.52 -14.61
C SER A 116 4.06 0.85 -14.38
N ALA A 117 3.22 1.84 -14.20
CA ALA A 117 3.61 3.17 -13.73
C ALA A 117 2.52 3.68 -12.79
N GLU A 118 2.88 3.95 -11.54
CA GLU A 118 1.95 4.56 -10.60
C GLU A 118 2.17 6.08 -10.52
N PHE A 119 1.09 6.82 -10.41
CA PHE A 119 1.07 8.27 -10.21
C PHE A 119 0.26 8.59 -8.96
N ARG A 120 0.91 9.20 -7.97
CA ARG A 120 0.32 9.56 -6.68
C ARG A 120 0.18 11.07 -6.56
N TYR A 121 -1.00 11.55 -6.19
CA TYR A 121 -1.25 12.96 -5.94
C TYR A 121 -1.81 13.18 -4.53
N LEU A 122 -1.00 13.79 -3.66
CA LEU A 122 -1.39 14.18 -2.31
C LEU A 122 -2.33 15.40 -2.37
N VAL A 123 -3.62 15.15 -2.18
CA VAL A 123 -4.67 16.18 -2.20
C VAL A 123 -4.70 16.95 -0.88
N ILE A 124 -4.56 16.25 0.23
CA ILE A 124 -4.55 16.80 1.60
C ILE A 124 -3.45 16.09 2.37
N GLY A 125 -2.43 16.84 2.80
CA GLY A 125 -1.41 16.34 3.71
C GLY A 125 -1.89 16.32 5.15
N ARG A 126 -1.61 15.24 5.88
CA ARG A 126 -1.84 15.15 7.33
C ARG A 126 -0.92 16.13 8.06
N GLY A 127 -1.44 16.86 9.04
CA GLY A 127 -0.67 17.83 9.82
C GLY A 127 -1.54 18.73 10.70
N PRO A 128 -1.00 19.84 11.23
CA PRO A 128 -1.74 20.72 12.15
C PRO A 128 -3.04 21.30 11.58
N GLY A 129 -3.16 21.36 10.25
CA GLY A 129 -4.34 21.89 9.55
C GLY A 129 -5.36 20.82 9.15
N SER A 130 -4.99 19.54 9.16
CA SER A 130 -5.85 18.42 8.80
C SER A 130 -5.51 17.17 9.61
N PRO A 131 -6.48 16.57 10.31
CA PRO A 131 -6.26 15.32 11.05
C PRO A 131 -6.14 14.09 10.15
N PHE A 132 -6.35 14.22 8.85
CA PHE A 132 -6.27 13.13 7.88
C PHE A 132 -5.46 13.51 6.65
N GLY A 133 -4.86 12.52 6.01
CA GLY A 133 -4.26 12.58 4.69
C GLY A 133 -5.22 12.04 3.63
N LEU A 134 -5.16 12.58 2.42
CA LEU A 134 -5.91 12.10 1.26
C LEU A 134 -5.01 12.11 0.04
N THR A 135 -4.83 10.93 -0.57
CA THR A 135 -4.06 10.74 -1.80
C THR A 135 -4.93 10.07 -2.85
N LEU A 136 -4.77 10.48 -4.09
CA LEU A 136 -5.35 9.84 -5.27
C LEU A 136 -4.24 9.17 -6.06
N VAL A 137 -4.52 7.96 -6.53
CA VAL A 137 -3.57 7.14 -7.28
C VAL A 137 -4.18 6.74 -8.61
N ALA A 138 -3.34 6.72 -9.66
CA ALA A 138 -3.66 6.14 -10.96
C ALA A 138 -2.47 5.31 -11.43
N GLU A 139 -2.69 4.02 -11.64
CA GLU A 139 -1.67 3.06 -12.00
C GLU A 139 -2.06 2.29 -13.26
N PRO A 140 -1.64 2.74 -14.46
CA PRO A 140 -1.70 1.95 -15.68
C PRO A 140 -0.69 0.82 -15.64
N GLU A 141 -1.13 -0.36 -16.04
CA GLU A 141 -0.31 -1.55 -16.19
C GLU A 141 -0.52 -2.22 -17.54
N TRP A 142 0.53 -2.84 -18.04
CA TRP A 142 0.50 -3.77 -19.15
C TRP A 142 1.06 -5.11 -18.73
N ALA A 143 0.28 -6.18 -18.96
CA ALA A 143 0.72 -7.56 -18.74
C ALA A 143 0.71 -8.39 -20.02
N ARG A 144 1.61 -9.39 -20.07
CA ARG A 144 1.77 -10.30 -21.20
C ARG A 144 1.50 -11.77 -20.88
N ILE A 145 1.35 -12.09 -19.62
CA ILE A 145 0.93 -13.40 -19.11
C ILE A 145 -0.08 -13.19 -18.01
N ASP A 146 -1.04 -14.12 -17.88
CA ASP A 146 -1.98 -14.16 -16.77
C ASP A 146 -1.36 -14.84 -15.52
N ASP A 147 -2.09 -14.88 -14.42
CA ASP A 147 -1.66 -15.49 -13.14
C ASP A 147 -1.39 -17.00 -13.23
N GLY A 148 -1.81 -17.65 -14.29
CA GLY A 148 -1.50 -19.04 -14.63
C GLY A 148 -0.31 -19.19 -15.56
N GLY A 149 0.32 -18.07 -15.96
CA GLY A 149 1.46 -18.04 -16.87
C GLY A 149 1.09 -18.23 -18.34
N GLN A 150 -0.21 -18.14 -18.71
CA GLN A 150 -0.64 -18.22 -20.10
C GLN A 150 -0.44 -16.89 -20.82
N PRO A 151 -0.09 -16.93 -22.12
CA PRO A 151 0.06 -15.69 -22.90
C PRO A 151 -1.25 -14.89 -22.95
N ILE A 152 -1.15 -13.61 -22.63
CA ILE A 152 -2.25 -12.64 -22.72
C ILE A 152 -1.71 -11.31 -23.24
N THR A 153 -2.57 -10.43 -23.69
CA THR A 153 -2.30 -8.99 -23.79
C THR A 153 -3.33 -8.29 -22.96
N ASP A 154 -2.88 -7.67 -21.91
CA ASP A 154 -3.71 -7.03 -20.90
C ASP A 154 -3.27 -5.59 -20.68
N PHE A 155 -4.25 -4.71 -20.53
CA PHE A 155 -4.09 -3.31 -20.11
C PHE A 155 -5.09 -3.02 -19.02
N ASN A 156 -4.62 -2.85 -17.82
CA ASN A 156 -5.44 -2.43 -16.71
C ASN A 156 -5.09 -1.02 -16.21
N MET A 157 -5.93 -0.45 -15.38
CA MET A 157 -5.76 0.87 -14.78
C MET A 157 -6.33 0.86 -13.37
N THR A 158 -5.50 0.74 -12.35
CA THR A 158 -5.97 0.90 -10.98
C THR A 158 -6.16 2.37 -10.65
N LEU A 159 -7.36 2.74 -10.23
CA LEU A 159 -7.69 4.04 -9.67
C LEU A 159 -7.97 3.85 -8.19
N ARG A 160 -7.19 4.50 -7.32
CA ARG A 160 -7.28 4.33 -5.87
C ARG A 160 -7.44 5.68 -5.16
N GLY A 161 -8.32 5.72 -4.17
CA GLY A 161 -8.42 6.81 -3.20
C GLY A 161 -7.98 6.32 -1.84
N ILE A 162 -7.01 6.99 -1.24
CA ILE A 162 -6.37 6.62 0.03
C ILE A 162 -6.67 7.68 1.07
N LEU A 163 -7.23 7.28 2.19
CA LEU A 163 -7.47 8.13 3.36
C LEU A 163 -6.77 7.54 4.56
N ASP A 164 -5.95 8.33 5.25
CA ASP A 164 -5.36 7.91 6.51
C ASP A 164 -5.52 8.95 7.62
N THR A 165 -5.33 8.50 8.84
CA THR A 165 -5.37 9.36 10.03
C THR A 165 -4.52 8.79 11.16
N GLU A 166 -4.09 9.69 12.03
CA GLU A 166 -3.41 9.35 13.26
C GLU A 166 -4.39 9.43 14.44
N LEU A 167 -4.81 8.26 14.93
CA LEU A 167 -5.78 8.17 16.03
C LEU A 167 -5.16 8.48 17.40
N ILE A 168 -3.90 8.07 17.60
CA ILE A 168 -3.08 8.42 18.76
C ILE A 168 -1.76 8.96 18.22
N PRO A 169 -1.41 10.22 18.54
CA PRO A 169 -0.20 10.87 18.02
C PRO A 169 1.06 9.99 18.09
N ASN A 170 1.70 9.78 16.95
CA ASN A 170 2.92 8.99 16.77
C ASN A 170 2.81 7.50 17.19
N ARG A 171 1.60 6.95 17.40
CA ARG A 171 1.40 5.61 17.94
C ARG A 171 0.39 4.76 17.22
N LEU A 172 -0.80 5.27 16.95
CA LEU A 172 -1.87 4.49 16.35
C LEU A 172 -2.36 5.18 15.08
N TYR A 173 -2.22 4.49 14.00
CA TYR A 173 -2.61 4.95 12.67
C TYR A 173 -3.76 4.10 12.14
N ALA A 174 -4.60 4.67 11.31
CA ALA A 174 -5.64 3.97 10.57
C ALA A 174 -5.68 4.48 9.14
N ALA A 175 -5.92 3.57 8.20
CA ALA A 175 -6.09 3.91 6.80
C ALA A 175 -7.29 3.18 6.20
N THR A 176 -7.81 3.70 5.11
CA THR A 176 -8.78 3.04 4.24
C THR A 176 -8.48 3.40 2.79
N ASN A 177 -8.56 2.39 1.93
CA ASN A 177 -8.44 2.56 0.50
C ASN A 177 -9.74 2.13 -0.17
N ILE A 178 -10.09 2.79 -1.27
CA ILE A 178 -11.16 2.39 -2.17
C ILE A 178 -10.53 2.34 -3.55
N PHE A 179 -10.70 1.24 -4.27
CA PHE A 179 -10.12 1.11 -5.60
C PHE A 179 -11.11 0.57 -6.64
N TYR A 180 -10.79 0.87 -7.88
CA TYR A 180 -11.45 0.38 -9.08
C TYR A 180 -10.41 0.09 -10.15
N THR A 181 -10.36 -1.15 -10.61
CA THR A 181 -9.41 -1.63 -11.61
C THR A 181 -10.18 -2.17 -12.81
N PRO A 182 -10.49 -1.34 -13.84
CA PRO A 182 -10.92 -1.82 -15.14
C PRO A 182 -9.75 -2.48 -15.87
N ASP A 183 -10.04 -3.59 -16.49
CA ASP A 183 -9.12 -4.42 -17.24
C ASP A 183 -9.64 -4.62 -18.67
N TYR A 184 -8.76 -4.55 -19.66
CA TYR A 184 -9.04 -4.77 -21.06
C TYR A 184 -8.03 -5.74 -21.65
N ALA A 185 -8.44 -7.01 -21.72
CA ALA A 185 -7.57 -8.12 -22.00
C ALA A 185 -8.00 -8.97 -23.19
N ARG A 186 -7.05 -9.72 -23.74
CA ARG A 186 -7.34 -10.79 -24.71
C ARG A 186 -6.29 -11.89 -24.68
N SER A 187 -6.73 -13.14 -24.76
CA SER A 187 -5.88 -14.31 -25.04
C SER A 187 -5.61 -14.47 -26.55
N PRO A 188 -4.52 -15.16 -26.95
CA PRO A 188 -4.22 -15.40 -28.34
C PRO A 188 -5.38 -16.10 -29.09
N GLY A 189 -5.88 -15.45 -30.15
CA GLY A 189 -6.99 -15.96 -30.97
C GLY A 189 -8.39 -15.58 -30.47
N GLU A 190 -8.50 -14.90 -29.35
CA GLU A 190 -9.75 -14.42 -28.78
C GLU A 190 -10.02 -12.94 -29.07
N SER A 191 -11.26 -12.51 -28.80
CA SER A 191 -11.65 -11.11 -28.86
C SER A 191 -11.23 -10.39 -27.59
N TRP A 192 -11.03 -9.10 -27.67
CA TRP A 192 -10.86 -8.23 -26.51
C TRP A 192 -12.12 -8.29 -25.63
N ALA A 193 -11.91 -8.42 -24.33
CA ALA A 193 -12.95 -8.41 -23.31
C ALA A 193 -12.61 -7.41 -22.20
N TRP A 194 -13.63 -6.86 -21.57
CA TRP A 194 -13.52 -6.05 -20.38
C TRP A 194 -13.83 -6.89 -19.16
N SER A 195 -13.08 -6.68 -18.09
CA SER A 195 -13.42 -7.04 -16.73
C SER A 195 -13.17 -5.88 -15.78
N ALA A 196 -13.60 -5.98 -14.55
CA ALA A 196 -13.33 -4.96 -13.54
C ALA A 196 -13.30 -5.58 -12.15
N GLU A 197 -12.45 -5.03 -11.31
CA GLU A 197 -12.42 -5.28 -9.89
C GLU A 197 -12.69 -4.00 -9.10
N TYR A 198 -13.44 -4.11 -8.02
CA TYR A 198 -13.71 -3.07 -7.06
C TYR A 198 -13.34 -3.57 -5.67
N GLY A 199 -12.66 -2.75 -4.91
CA GLY A 199 -12.35 -3.13 -3.56
C GLY A 199 -12.35 -1.97 -2.59
N VAL A 200 -12.42 -2.34 -1.32
CA VAL A 200 -12.25 -1.44 -0.20
C VAL A 200 -11.44 -2.15 0.88
N SER A 201 -10.41 -1.50 1.36
CA SER A 201 -9.64 -2.01 2.48
C SER A 201 -9.62 -1.02 3.65
N GLY A 202 -9.34 -1.54 4.84
CA GLY A 202 -9.14 -0.74 6.03
C GLY A 202 -8.14 -1.41 6.94
N ALA A 203 -7.24 -0.63 7.53
CA ALA A 203 -6.20 -1.14 8.40
C ALA A 203 -5.99 -0.26 9.62
N MET A 204 -5.47 -0.88 10.67
CA MET A 204 -4.98 -0.19 11.86
C MET A 204 -3.59 -0.70 12.18
N ALA A 205 -2.65 0.23 12.42
CA ALA A 205 -1.26 -0.09 12.71
C ALA A 205 -0.81 0.63 13.99
N TYR A 206 -0.24 -0.12 14.93
CA TYR A 206 0.28 0.39 16.19
C TYR A 206 1.81 0.35 16.20
N ARG A 207 2.41 1.48 16.51
CA ARG A 207 3.86 1.65 16.62
C ARG A 207 4.34 1.26 18.00
N PHE A 208 4.72 0.01 18.18
CA PHE A 208 5.18 -0.57 19.46
C PHE A 208 6.52 0.01 19.91
N MET A 209 7.42 0.20 18.96
CA MET A 209 8.76 0.79 19.14
C MET A 209 9.00 1.84 18.06
N PRO A 210 9.98 2.73 18.22
CA PRO A 210 10.29 3.75 17.21
C PRO A 210 10.47 3.21 15.79
N LYS A 211 10.92 1.95 15.67
CA LYS A 211 11.22 1.27 14.39
C LYS A 211 10.27 0.14 14.04
N LEU A 212 9.34 -0.22 14.92
CA LEU A 212 8.46 -1.37 14.75
C LEU A 212 7.01 -0.97 14.83
N THR A 213 6.30 -1.18 13.73
CA THR A 213 4.85 -1.03 13.64
C THR A 213 4.24 -2.38 13.27
N MET A 214 3.15 -2.75 13.92
CA MET A 214 2.39 -3.96 13.63
C MET A 214 0.91 -3.63 13.65
N GLY A 215 0.14 -4.33 12.84
CA GLY A 215 -1.27 -4.06 12.69
C GLY A 215 -2.08 -5.23 12.18
N ALA A 216 -3.25 -4.90 11.72
CA ALA A 216 -4.13 -5.81 11.00
C ALA A 216 -4.91 -5.02 9.95
N GLU A 217 -5.24 -5.71 8.88
CA GLU A 217 -6.06 -5.17 7.79
C GLU A 217 -7.22 -6.11 7.47
N ILE A 218 -8.25 -5.53 6.92
CA ILE A 218 -9.40 -6.19 6.32
C ILE A 218 -9.59 -5.62 4.92
N GLU A 219 -9.84 -6.49 3.94
CA GLU A 219 -10.00 -6.11 2.54
C GLU A 219 -11.19 -6.85 1.95
N TYR A 220 -12.00 -6.14 1.20
CA TYR A 220 -13.13 -6.67 0.46
C TYR A 220 -12.96 -6.38 -1.02
N ASP A 221 -13.03 -7.43 -1.84
CA ASP A 221 -12.88 -7.40 -3.29
C ASP A 221 -14.08 -7.98 -3.97
N ALA A 222 -14.44 -7.42 -5.14
CA ALA A 222 -15.55 -7.88 -5.95
C ALA A 222 -15.20 -7.80 -7.44
N ALA A 223 -15.29 -8.94 -8.12
CA ALA A 223 -15.00 -9.10 -9.53
C ALA A 223 -16.27 -9.05 -10.41
N TYR A 224 -16.15 -8.43 -11.57
CA TYR A 224 -17.22 -8.23 -12.53
C TYR A 224 -16.76 -8.55 -13.96
N ASP A 225 -17.63 -9.14 -14.77
CA ASP A 225 -17.46 -9.26 -16.21
C ASP A 225 -17.93 -7.93 -16.86
N GLY A 226 -17.05 -7.33 -17.66
CA GLY A 226 -17.25 -5.98 -18.19
C GLY A 226 -16.73 -4.87 -17.26
N ALA A 227 -16.59 -3.66 -17.79
CA ALA A 227 -16.01 -2.51 -17.08
C ALA A 227 -16.94 -1.89 -16.01
N GLY A 228 -18.10 -2.45 -15.76
CA GLY A 228 -19.09 -1.95 -14.80
C GLY A 228 -19.48 -2.99 -13.75
N ILE A 229 -20.46 -2.66 -12.94
CA ILE A 229 -20.96 -3.50 -11.85
C ILE A 229 -22.17 -4.39 -12.21
N GLN A 230 -22.45 -4.62 -13.51
CA GLN A 230 -23.68 -5.29 -13.93
C GLN A 230 -23.57 -6.83 -13.91
N SER A 231 -22.41 -7.38 -14.15
CA SER A 231 -22.18 -8.82 -14.30
C SER A 231 -21.27 -9.34 -13.19
N PHE A 232 -21.80 -9.41 -11.98
CA PHE A 232 -21.09 -9.88 -10.79
C PHE A 232 -20.59 -11.32 -10.99
N GLN A 233 -19.29 -11.54 -10.77
CA GLN A 233 -18.60 -12.83 -10.85
C GLN A 233 -18.34 -13.42 -9.47
N GLY A 234 -17.90 -12.61 -8.54
CA GLY A 234 -17.63 -13.07 -7.20
C GLY A 234 -17.11 -11.97 -6.27
N GLN A 235 -16.93 -12.35 -5.02
CA GLN A 235 -16.41 -11.46 -3.98
C GLN A 235 -15.63 -12.23 -2.92
N ALA A 236 -14.65 -11.57 -2.34
CA ALA A 236 -13.83 -12.09 -1.25
C ALA A 236 -13.70 -11.08 -0.11
N LEU A 237 -13.59 -11.57 1.11
CA LEU A 237 -13.25 -10.80 2.30
C LEU A 237 -12.02 -11.40 2.94
N TYR A 238 -10.95 -10.62 3.01
CA TYR A 238 -9.67 -11.00 3.60
C TYR A 238 -9.48 -10.38 4.96
N LEU A 239 -8.70 -11.03 5.80
CA LEU A 239 -8.25 -10.51 7.08
C LEU A 239 -6.83 -11.04 7.36
N GLY A 240 -5.96 -10.15 7.81
CA GLY A 240 -4.60 -10.55 8.14
C GLY A 240 -3.79 -9.55 8.96
N PRO A 241 -2.66 -10.02 9.52
CA PRO A 241 -1.71 -9.18 10.22
C PRO A 241 -0.81 -8.42 9.27
N THR A 242 -0.32 -7.26 9.74
CA THR A 242 0.64 -6.42 9.04
C THR A 242 1.85 -6.15 9.92
N PHE A 243 2.99 -5.95 9.29
CA PHE A 243 4.27 -5.72 9.94
C PHE A 243 5.09 -4.70 9.17
N HIS A 244 5.69 -3.74 9.86
CA HIS A 244 6.64 -2.80 9.27
C HIS A 244 7.81 -2.58 10.22
N TYR A 245 9.04 -2.59 9.67
CA TYR A 245 10.27 -2.36 10.42
C TYR A 245 11.21 -1.40 9.69
N GLN A 246 11.49 -0.26 10.32
CA GLN A 246 12.44 0.74 9.83
C GLN A 246 13.85 0.41 10.36
N PHE A 247 14.75 -0.05 9.50
CA PHE A 247 16.14 -0.34 9.89
C PHE A 247 16.91 0.95 10.24
N ASN A 248 16.76 1.96 9.39
CA ASN A 248 17.30 3.31 9.53
C ASN A 248 16.44 4.31 8.73
N GLY A 249 16.88 5.56 8.58
CA GLY A 249 16.14 6.60 7.86
C GLY A 249 15.92 6.32 6.36
N HIS A 250 16.57 5.31 5.79
CA HIS A 250 16.58 5.04 4.34
C HIS A 250 16.24 3.60 3.97
N VAL A 251 16.03 2.72 4.93
CA VAL A 251 15.81 1.28 4.65
C VAL A 251 14.69 0.76 5.50
N MET A 252 13.66 0.24 4.87
CA MET A 252 12.54 -0.39 5.55
C MET A 252 12.22 -1.78 5.00
N LEU A 253 11.46 -2.53 5.79
CA LEU A 253 10.81 -3.80 5.42
C LEU A 253 9.37 -3.75 5.90
N ALA A 254 8.44 -3.95 4.99
CA ALA A 254 7.04 -4.18 5.31
C ALA A 254 6.64 -5.59 4.89
N ALA A 255 5.67 -6.18 5.59
CA ALA A 255 5.09 -7.48 5.23
C ALA A 255 3.65 -7.56 5.71
N ALA A 256 2.83 -8.25 4.93
CA ALA A 256 1.46 -8.57 5.26
C ALA A 256 1.15 -10.01 4.81
N TRP A 257 0.16 -10.61 5.45
CA TRP A 257 -0.40 -11.89 5.03
C TRP A 257 -1.87 -11.92 5.36
N SER A 258 -2.70 -12.26 4.39
CA SER A 258 -4.15 -12.28 4.53
C SER A 258 -4.73 -13.61 4.11
N SER A 259 -5.80 -14.01 4.81
CA SER A 259 -6.62 -15.17 4.47
C SER A 259 -8.00 -14.71 4.07
N GLN A 260 -8.56 -15.31 3.03
CA GLN A 260 -9.99 -15.18 2.73
C GLN A 260 -10.81 -15.83 3.86
N ILE A 261 -11.59 -15.02 4.57
CA ILE A 261 -12.43 -15.46 5.70
C ILE A 261 -13.91 -15.61 5.34
N ALA A 262 -14.34 -14.98 4.24
CA ALA A 262 -15.66 -15.12 3.64
C ALA A 262 -15.58 -14.79 2.15
N GLY A 263 -16.52 -15.32 1.36
CA GLY A 263 -16.57 -15.05 -0.08
C GLY A 263 -17.78 -15.72 -0.72
N HIS A 264 -18.01 -15.37 -1.98
CA HIS A 264 -19.10 -15.94 -2.77
C HIS A 264 -18.83 -15.78 -4.27
N ALA A 265 -18.68 -16.91 -4.98
CA ALA A 265 -18.64 -16.93 -6.43
C ALA A 265 -20.06 -17.02 -7.02
N SER A 266 -20.30 -16.35 -8.12
CA SER A 266 -21.59 -16.37 -8.81
C SER A 266 -21.97 -17.80 -9.22
N GLY A 267 -23.18 -18.23 -8.86
CA GLY A 267 -23.67 -19.59 -9.16
C GLY A 267 -23.16 -20.69 -8.23
N GLU A 268 -22.39 -20.38 -7.21
CA GLU A 268 -21.86 -21.33 -6.24
C GLU A 268 -22.44 -21.11 -4.83
N ASN A 269 -22.50 -22.20 -4.03
CA ASN A 269 -22.96 -22.16 -2.63
C ASN A 269 -21.81 -22.53 -1.68
N PHE A 270 -20.69 -21.82 -1.79
CA PHE A 270 -19.52 -21.98 -0.94
C PHE A 270 -19.35 -20.74 -0.06
N GLY A 271 -18.81 -20.89 1.14
CA GLY A 271 -18.56 -19.76 2.07
C GLY A 271 -17.31 -18.96 1.75
N LEU A 272 -16.52 -19.40 0.74
CA LEU A 272 -15.36 -18.71 0.18
C LEU A 272 -15.52 -18.62 -1.34
N ASP A 273 -14.98 -17.61 -1.96
CA ASP A 273 -14.82 -17.53 -3.41
C ASP A 273 -13.41 -17.94 -3.81
N LEU A 274 -13.21 -19.23 -4.01
CA LEU A 274 -11.92 -19.77 -4.47
C LEU A 274 -11.88 -19.99 -5.99
N THR A 275 -12.87 -19.48 -6.71
CA THR A 275 -12.94 -19.50 -8.17
C THR A 275 -12.32 -18.25 -8.77
N ASN A 276 -12.62 -17.08 -8.19
CA ASN A 276 -12.12 -15.79 -8.68
C ASN A 276 -10.94 -15.28 -7.85
N PHE A 277 -10.82 -15.68 -6.57
CA PHE A 277 -9.85 -15.13 -5.64
C PHE A 277 -9.05 -16.22 -4.91
N PRO A 278 -7.75 -16.03 -4.63
CA PRO A 278 -6.95 -16.99 -3.88
C PRO A 278 -7.41 -17.07 -2.41
N HIS A 279 -7.18 -18.21 -1.77
CA HIS A 279 -7.45 -18.38 -0.34
C HIS A 279 -6.47 -17.59 0.53
N GLN A 280 -5.20 -17.56 0.13
CA GLN A 280 -4.12 -16.91 0.87
C GLN A 280 -3.41 -15.93 -0.04
N GLN A 281 -3.09 -14.77 0.50
CA GLN A 281 -2.21 -13.80 -0.15
C GLN A 281 -1.18 -13.26 0.85
N GLY A 282 -0.04 -12.86 0.34
CA GLY A 282 1.03 -12.28 1.13
C GLY A 282 1.75 -11.21 0.34
N ASN A 283 2.24 -10.22 1.05
CA ASN A 283 3.00 -9.11 0.49
C ASN A 283 4.25 -8.88 1.34
N MET A 284 5.37 -8.57 0.69
CA MET A 284 6.60 -8.18 1.36
C MET A 284 7.30 -7.11 0.51
N LYS A 285 7.55 -5.96 1.10
CA LYS A 285 8.21 -4.81 0.49
C LYS A 285 9.53 -4.53 1.19
N PHE A 286 10.59 -4.37 0.41
CA PHE A 286 11.89 -3.92 0.87
C PHE A 286 12.32 -2.69 0.09
N GLU A 287 12.45 -1.58 0.76
CA GLU A 287 12.75 -0.28 0.16
C GLU A 287 14.11 0.25 0.61
N VAL A 288 14.79 0.91 -0.34
CA VAL A 288 16.02 1.65 -0.11
C VAL A 288 15.89 3.04 -0.72
N GLU A 289 15.81 4.05 0.12
CA GLU A 289 15.77 5.48 -0.21
C GLU A 289 17.18 6.06 -0.36
N PHE A 290 17.38 7.06 -1.29
CA PHE A 290 18.69 7.69 -1.54
C PHE A 290 18.61 9.14 -2.05
#